data_165ebfc346b68c4c5fa484ba5390e15e
#
_entry.id   165ebfc346b68c4c5fa484ba5390e15e
#
_cell.length_a   1.000
_cell.length_b   1.000
_cell.length_c   1.000
_cell.angle_alpha   90.00
_cell.angle_beta   90.00
_cell.angle_gamma   90.00
#
_symmetry.space_group_name_H-M   'P 1'
#
loop_
_entity.id
_entity.type
_entity.pdbx_description
1 polymer ?
#
loop_
_entity_poly.entity_id
_entity_poly.type
_entity_poly.pdbx_seq_one_letter_code
_entity_poly.pdbx_strand_id
1 'polypeptide(L)'
;MQRLFGFLVFVLFGCGLACGAEPAADASKAAPPLPSRSERMQWWREARFGMFIHWGPVSLKGTEISWSRANSNPKCPNKGPIPVEVYDNLYKEFNPVKFSGEEWVAIARAAGMKYMVLTAKHCDGFLLWSSKVSDYNISQTPFKRDVCGELSATAHKADMKIGWYFSPMDWRDPDFRTERNARYVASMQAQVRELLSNYGRIDLLWFDTDGGPALYDQAETYRLVRTLQPQIIINNRLDMGSIHNYNARIIEQNADYATPEQVIGGFDRTRPWETCMTLGTQWAWKPNDTIKSLKQCIDILVRCAGGDGNLLLNVGPMPTGEIEPRQVQRLKEMGQWLAKYGETIYSTRGGPWRPGPWGAATCKGNTVYVHVLQWPADTIALPALRRKIVSNKVLTGGTASVKQTDGGVEISVPAADRQEIDTLVALELDGPAFDAGIFSGGASAARARFRSRCTTTSTRSSTPSSSAATNGSLSPSPPATPGAASPRT
;
A
#
# COMPACT_ATOMS: atom_id res chain seq x y z
N MET A 1 94.11 37.19 -2.57
CA MET A 1 94.80 36.11 -1.81
C MET A 1 93.92 35.54 -0.80
N GLN A 2 93.88 34.27 -0.65
CA GLN A 2 93.17 33.36 0.25
C GLN A 2 91.82 32.85 -0.26
N ARG A 3 91.82 31.60 -0.69
CA ARG A 3 90.75 30.70 -1.02
C ARG A 3 90.17 30.12 0.24
N LEU A 4 88.86 30.13 0.43
CA LEU A 4 88.23 29.27 1.43
C LEU A 4 87.38 28.20 0.70
N PHE A 5 87.73 26.95 0.95
CA PHE A 5 86.96 25.77 0.57
C PHE A 5 85.75 25.61 1.47
N GLY A 6 84.54 25.58 0.89
CA GLY A 6 83.29 25.23 1.62
C GLY A 6 82.96 23.75 1.34
N PHE A 7 82.92 22.95 2.38
CA PHE A 7 82.46 21.54 2.35
C PHE A 7 80.89 21.51 2.25
N LEU A 8 80.40 20.90 1.20
CA LEU A 8 78.96 20.61 1.04
C LEU A 8 78.61 19.25 1.66
N VAL A 9 77.87 19.23 2.79
CA VAL A 9 77.36 18.04 3.41
C VAL A 9 76.01 17.71 2.81
N PHE A 10 75.94 16.61 2.06
CA PHE A 10 74.64 16.05 1.62
C PHE A 10 74.01 15.27 2.74
N VAL A 11 72.89 15.76 3.28
CA VAL A 11 72.04 15.02 4.18
C VAL A 11 70.95 14.33 3.31
N LEU A 12 71.07 13.01 3.16
CA LEU A 12 70.02 12.17 2.56
C LEU A 12 68.87 12.01 3.55
N PHE A 13 67.75 12.70 3.30
CA PHE A 13 66.48 12.39 3.95
C PHE A 13 65.88 11.14 3.27
N GLY A 14 65.97 10.00 3.96
CA GLY A 14 65.23 8.80 3.61
C GLY A 14 63.73 8.99 3.93
N CYS A 15 62.90 9.17 2.92
CA CYS A 15 61.45 9.13 3.05
C CYS A 15 61.00 7.67 3.21
N GLY A 16 60.88 7.21 4.45
CA GLY A 16 60.21 5.93 4.76
C GLY A 16 58.71 6.11 4.53
N LEU A 17 58.19 5.52 3.45
CA LEU A 17 56.77 5.28 3.27
C LEU A 17 56.32 4.27 4.34
N ALA A 18 55.80 4.77 5.46
CA ALA A 18 55.02 3.96 6.39
C ALA A 18 53.68 3.67 5.71
N CYS A 19 53.56 2.46 5.15
CA CYS A 19 52.29 1.89 4.75
C CYS A 19 51.50 1.67 6.05
N GLY A 20 50.60 2.63 6.37
CA GLY A 20 49.64 2.48 7.45
C GLY A 20 48.67 1.37 7.06
N ALA A 21 48.85 0.18 7.67
CA ALA A 21 47.82 -0.84 7.62
C ALA A 21 46.57 -0.26 8.29
N GLU A 22 45.46 -0.11 7.54
CA GLU A 22 44.15 0.11 8.13
C GLU A 22 43.90 -0.98 9.18
N PRO A 23 43.43 -0.63 10.39
CA PRO A 23 43.08 -1.64 11.37
C PRO A 23 42.04 -2.58 10.76
N ALA A 24 42.37 -3.85 10.67
CA ALA A 24 41.44 -4.90 10.28
C ALA A 24 40.19 -4.76 11.15
N ALA A 25 39.06 -4.55 10.50
CA ALA A 25 37.73 -4.48 11.17
C ALA A 25 37.61 -5.76 12.01
N ASP A 26 37.32 -5.56 13.29
CA ASP A 26 37.14 -6.64 14.26
C ASP A 26 35.97 -7.54 13.82
N ALA A 27 36.31 -8.66 13.19
CA ALA A 27 35.36 -9.65 12.65
C ALA A 27 34.61 -10.41 13.77
N SER A 28 34.85 -10.08 15.04
CA SER A 28 34.25 -10.78 16.19
C SER A 28 32.87 -10.26 16.61
N LYS A 29 32.42 -9.11 16.11
CA LYS A 29 31.04 -8.64 16.35
C LYS A 29 30.11 -9.17 15.27
N ALA A 30 29.56 -10.37 15.50
CA ALA A 30 28.44 -10.85 14.70
C ALA A 30 27.36 -9.74 14.66
N ALA A 31 26.85 -9.43 13.46
CA ALA A 31 25.75 -8.47 13.32
C ALA A 31 24.60 -8.90 14.25
N PRO A 32 23.95 -7.97 14.95
CA PRO A 32 22.83 -8.33 15.82
C PRO A 32 21.78 -9.11 15.01
N PRO A 33 21.15 -10.12 15.61
CA PRO A 33 20.15 -10.92 14.92
C PRO A 33 19.03 -10.00 14.40
N LEU A 34 18.50 -10.33 13.21
CA LEU A 34 17.35 -9.60 12.67
C LEU A 34 16.18 -9.67 13.64
N PRO A 35 15.46 -8.55 13.88
CA PRO A 35 14.29 -8.58 14.73
C PRO A 35 13.23 -9.53 14.16
N SER A 36 12.49 -10.20 15.05
CA SER A 36 11.38 -11.07 14.66
C SER A 36 10.30 -10.30 13.88
N ARG A 37 9.49 -11.02 13.11
CA ARG A 37 8.33 -10.40 12.42
C ARG A 37 7.39 -9.70 13.41
N SER A 38 7.14 -10.28 14.58
CA SER A 38 6.28 -9.69 15.61
C SER A 38 6.81 -8.34 16.11
N GLU A 39 8.10 -8.24 16.36
CA GLU A 39 8.75 -7.00 16.80
C GLU A 39 8.69 -5.92 15.72
N ARG A 40 9.03 -6.26 14.46
CA ARG A 40 8.93 -5.31 13.34
C ARG A 40 7.52 -4.80 13.11
N MET A 41 6.51 -5.67 13.29
CA MET A 41 5.11 -5.39 12.97
C MET A 41 4.34 -4.70 14.12
N GLN A 42 4.90 -4.56 15.31
CA GLN A 42 4.18 -4.03 16.47
C GLN A 42 3.63 -2.63 16.19
N TRP A 43 4.50 -1.68 15.81
CA TRP A 43 4.10 -0.31 15.53
C TRP A 43 2.99 -0.21 14.46
N TRP A 44 3.07 -1.05 13.43
CA TRP A 44 2.12 -1.06 12.32
C TRP A 44 0.76 -1.63 12.75
N ARG A 45 0.75 -2.67 13.58
CA ARG A 45 -0.50 -3.19 14.17
C ARG A 45 -1.18 -2.16 15.06
N GLU A 46 -0.42 -1.33 15.77
CA GLU A 46 -0.93 -0.26 16.61
C GLU A 46 -1.43 0.93 15.80
N ALA A 47 -0.82 1.19 14.65
CA ALA A 47 -1.10 2.32 13.77
C ALA A 47 -2.48 2.27 13.11
N ARG A 48 -2.93 1.15 12.63
CA ARG A 48 -4.23 0.86 11.99
C ARG A 48 -4.57 1.68 10.74
N PHE A 49 -4.05 2.91 10.57
CA PHE A 49 -4.45 3.84 9.51
C PHE A 49 -3.24 4.58 8.94
N GLY A 50 -3.07 4.50 7.61
CA GLY A 50 -2.01 5.15 6.85
C GLY A 50 -2.49 5.86 5.59
N MET A 51 -1.66 6.78 5.05
CA MET A 51 -1.87 7.49 3.79
C MET A 51 -1.10 6.80 2.67
N PHE A 52 -1.77 6.43 1.60
CA PHE A 52 -1.15 6.05 0.34
C PHE A 52 -1.15 7.26 -0.60
N ILE A 53 -0.10 7.44 -1.39
CA ILE A 53 0.01 8.58 -2.31
C ILE A 53 0.43 8.07 -3.67
N HIS A 54 -0.47 8.13 -4.66
CA HIS A 54 -0.17 7.83 -6.05
C HIS A 54 0.00 9.12 -6.84
N TRP A 55 1.23 9.39 -7.28
CA TRP A 55 1.56 10.63 -7.93
C TRP A 55 2.71 10.49 -8.92
N GLY A 56 2.76 11.42 -9.91
CA GLY A 56 3.79 11.51 -10.92
C GLY A 56 3.36 12.41 -12.08
N PRO A 57 4.14 12.44 -13.18
CA PRO A 57 3.85 13.28 -14.35
C PRO A 57 2.48 13.04 -14.97
N VAL A 58 1.90 11.86 -14.82
CA VAL A 58 0.54 11.52 -15.30
C VAL A 58 -0.55 12.43 -14.72
N SER A 59 -0.31 13.05 -13.57
CA SER A 59 -1.25 14.03 -12.98
C SER A 59 -1.56 15.19 -13.94
N LEU A 60 -0.64 15.55 -14.85
CA LEU A 60 -0.87 16.53 -15.91
C LEU A 60 -2.03 16.15 -16.86
N LYS A 61 -2.34 14.85 -16.96
CA LYS A 61 -3.45 14.33 -17.78
C LYS A 61 -4.71 14.02 -16.96
N GLY A 62 -4.61 14.02 -15.64
CA GLY A 62 -5.73 13.70 -14.75
C GLY A 62 -6.30 12.28 -14.96
N THR A 63 -5.43 11.32 -15.31
CA THR A 63 -5.78 9.94 -15.62
C THR A 63 -4.98 8.97 -14.76
N GLU A 64 -5.29 7.65 -14.86
CA GLU A 64 -4.67 6.64 -14.02
C GLU A 64 -3.18 6.46 -14.28
N ILE A 65 -2.39 6.38 -13.21
CA ILE A 65 -0.94 6.23 -13.27
C ILE A 65 -0.58 4.91 -13.95
N SER A 66 0.42 4.94 -14.82
CA SER A 66 0.90 3.84 -15.66
C SER A 66 -0.19 3.22 -16.53
N TRP A 67 -1.39 2.92 -15.99
CA TRP A 67 -2.47 2.22 -16.69
C TRP A 67 -3.08 3.00 -17.84
N SER A 68 -2.92 4.33 -17.88
CA SER A 68 -3.33 5.16 -19.01
C SER A 68 -2.30 5.24 -20.15
N ARG A 69 -1.06 4.75 -19.94
CA ARG A 69 -0.02 4.66 -20.95
C ARG A 69 -0.35 3.57 -21.98
N ALA A 70 -0.22 3.85 -23.27
CA ALA A 70 -0.31 2.85 -24.31
C ALA A 70 0.80 1.79 -24.17
N ASN A 71 0.53 0.59 -24.67
CA ASN A 71 1.47 -0.51 -24.56
C ASN A 71 2.54 -0.43 -25.65
N SER A 72 3.80 -0.29 -25.28
CA SER A 72 4.97 -0.40 -26.19
C SER A 72 5.65 -1.76 -26.13
N ASN A 73 5.30 -2.60 -25.16
CA ASN A 73 5.85 -3.93 -24.97
C ASN A 73 4.70 -4.97 -24.92
N PRO A 74 4.69 -5.99 -25.82
CA PRO A 74 3.65 -7.02 -25.82
C PRO A 74 3.47 -7.75 -24.49
N LYS A 75 4.50 -7.75 -23.64
CA LYS A 75 4.49 -8.37 -22.31
C LYS A 75 3.92 -7.47 -21.21
N CYS A 76 3.58 -6.21 -21.50
CA CYS A 76 2.85 -5.35 -20.59
C CYS A 76 1.36 -5.71 -20.59
N PRO A 77 0.70 -5.78 -19.41
CA PRO A 77 -0.71 -6.18 -19.34
C PRO A 77 -1.68 -5.08 -19.78
N ASN A 78 -1.19 -3.86 -20.03
CA ASN A 78 -2.02 -2.68 -20.24
C ASN A 78 -1.97 -2.12 -21.66
N LYS A 79 -3.11 -1.54 -22.09
CA LYS A 79 -3.29 -0.84 -23.36
C LYS A 79 -4.01 0.48 -23.11
N GLY A 80 -3.37 1.38 -22.37
CA GLY A 80 -3.94 2.69 -22.05
C GLY A 80 -4.14 3.57 -23.30
N PRO A 81 -4.95 4.62 -23.19
CA PRO A 81 -5.30 5.48 -24.32
C PRO A 81 -4.25 6.51 -24.69
N ILE A 82 -3.26 6.79 -23.81
CA ILE A 82 -2.26 7.83 -24.05
C ILE A 82 -1.08 7.23 -24.82
N PRO A 83 -0.76 7.74 -26.04
CA PRO A 83 0.39 7.28 -26.80
C PRO A 83 1.69 7.32 -26.01
N VAL A 84 2.58 6.35 -26.24
CA VAL A 84 3.84 6.20 -25.49
C VAL A 84 4.70 7.46 -25.57
N GLU A 85 4.82 8.03 -26.74
CA GLU A 85 5.59 9.25 -27.00
C GLU A 85 5.02 10.49 -26.31
N VAL A 86 3.73 10.49 -25.98
CA VAL A 86 3.10 11.54 -25.16
C VAL A 86 3.33 11.25 -23.69
N TYR A 87 3.00 10.03 -23.23
CA TYR A 87 3.09 9.67 -21.81
C TYR A 87 4.52 9.79 -21.28
N ASP A 88 5.48 9.19 -21.99
CA ASP A 88 6.88 9.13 -21.59
C ASP A 88 7.59 10.51 -21.65
N ASN A 89 6.96 11.54 -22.21
CA ASN A 89 7.46 12.90 -22.25
C ASN A 89 6.76 13.86 -21.28
N LEU A 90 5.74 13.41 -20.53
CA LEU A 90 5.03 14.25 -19.54
C LEU A 90 5.99 14.85 -18.50
N TYR A 91 7.05 14.13 -18.13
CA TYR A 91 8.03 14.62 -17.15
C TYR A 91 8.69 15.94 -17.58
N LYS A 92 8.79 16.23 -18.88
CA LYS A 92 9.37 17.47 -19.40
C LYS A 92 8.53 18.72 -19.07
N GLU A 93 7.23 18.51 -18.79
CA GLU A 93 6.29 19.56 -18.41
C GLU A 93 5.95 19.51 -16.90
N PHE A 94 6.39 18.45 -16.20
CA PHE A 94 6.05 18.23 -14.81
C PHE A 94 6.81 19.19 -13.89
N ASN A 95 6.11 20.20 -13.39
CA ASN A 95 6.65 21.26 -12.54
C ASN A 95 5.74 21.56 -11.34
N PRO A 96 5.66 20.66 -10.34
CA PRO A 96 4.76 20.78 -9.20
C PRO A 96 5.29 21.78 -8.15
N VAL A 97 5.35 23.05 -8.49
CA VAL A 97 5.96 24.11 -7.67
C VAL A 97 5.34 24.30 -6.30
N LYS A 98 4.11 23.81 -6.08
CA LYS A 98 3.41 23.87 -4.81
C LYS A 98 3.55 22.58 -3.97
N PHE A 99 4.37 21.63 -4.40
CA PHE A 99 4.68 20.47 -3.56
C PHE A 99 5.35 20.92 -2.26
N SER A 100 4.84 20.42 -1.15
CA SER A 100 5.40 20.61 0.18
C SER A 100 5.29 19.31 0.99
N GLY A 101 6.43 18.72 1.35
CA GLY A 101 6.46 17.57 2.26
C GLY A 101 5.86 17.91 3.62
N GLU A 102 6.05 19.15 4.11
CA GLU A 102 5.48 19.59 5.39
C GLU A 102 3.95 19.62 5.35
N GLU A 103 3.36 20.12 4.26
CA GLU A 103 1.91 20.14 4.10
C GLU A 103 1.33 18.73 3.98
N TRP A 104 1.96 17.83 3.22
CA TRP A 104 1.50 16.45 3.10
C TRP A 104 1.52 15.71 4.43
N VAL A 105 2.61 15.87 5.21
CA VAL A 105 2.72 15.29 6.56
C VAL A 105 1.68 15.90 7.51
N ALA A 106 1.46 17.22 7.44
CA ALA A 106 0.45 17.90 8.26
C ALA A 106 -0.97 17.38 7.94
N ILE A 107 -1.29 17.18 6.66
CA ILE A 107 -2.58 16.61 6.23
C ILE A 107 -2.74 15.19 6.78
N ALA A 108 -1.72 14.33 6.65
CA ALA A 108 -1.76 12.97 7.16
C ALA A 108 -1.98 12.94 8.69
N ARG A 109 -1.27 13.78 9.42
CA ARG A 109 -1.45 13.91 10.88
C ARG A 109 -2.83 14.42 11.25
N ALA A 110 -3.32 15.44 10.54
CA ALA A 110 -4.67 15.99 10.76
C ALA A 110 -5.77 14.97 10.46
N ALA A 111 -5.52 14.02 9.55
CA ALA A 111 -6.40 12.88 9.26
C ALA A 111 -6.36 11.78 10.34
N GLY A 112 -5.40 11.85 11.29
CA GLY A 112 -5.16 10.79 12.28
C GLY A 112 -4.29 9.63 11.76
N MET A 113 -3.72 9.73 10.55
CA MET A 113 -2.85 8.71 9.99
C MET A 113 -1.52 8.62 10.74
N LYS A 114 -0.95 7.42 10.84
CA LYS A 114 0.27 7.12 11.59
C LYS A 114 1.48 6.83 10.70
N TYR A 115 1.27 6.60 9.42
CA TYR A 115 2.31 6.36 8.44
C TYR A 115 1.87 6.80 7.05
N MET A 116 2.85 6.99 6.18
CA MET A 116 2.64 7.39 4.78
C MET A 116 3.43 6.47 3.86
N VAL A 117 2.89 6.19 2.68
CA VAL A 117 3.54 5.42 1.62
C VAL A 117 3.39 6.19 0.30
N LEU A 118 4.51 6.60 -0.30
CA LEU A 118 4.54 7.29 -1.59
C LEU A 118 4.91 6.31 -2.70
N THR A 119 4.24 6.40 -3.85
CA THR A 119 4.68 5.73 -5.08
C THR A 119 5.99 6.36 -5.57
N ALA A 120 7.12 5.94 -4.99
CA ALA A 120 8.43 6.43 -5.41
C ALA A 120 8.72 6.05 -6.88
N LYS A 121 8.31 4.82 -7.29
CA LYS A 121 8.30 4.35 -8.69
C LYS A 121 7.04 3.52 -8.95
N HIS A 122 6.28 3.85 -9.99
CA HIS A 122 5.20 3.00 -10.50
C HIS A 122 5.63 2.25 -11.78
N CYS A 123 4.75 1.47 -12.40
CA CYS A 123 5.08 0.62 -13.56
C CYS A 123 5.52 1.39 -14.81
N ASP A 124 5.27 2.69 -14.90
CA ASP A 124 5.77 3.56 -15.99
C ASP A 124 7.26 3.89 -15.88
N GLY A 125 7.90 3.49 -14.78
CA GLY A 125 9.33 3.64 -14.58
C GLY A 125 9.80 5.02 -14.15
N PHE A 126 8.89 6.01 -13.94
CA PHE A 126 9.28 7.34 -13.50
C PHE A 126 9.67 7.34 -12.02
N LEU A 127 10.82 7.95 -11.70
CA LEU A 127 11.39 7.98 -10.36
C LEU A 127 11.16 9.35 -9.71
N LEU A 128 10.47 9.39 -8.55
CA LEU A 128 10.23 10.61 -7.79
C LEU A 128 11.42 11.05 -6.93
N TRP A 129 12.60 10.50 -7.16
CA TRP A 129 13.85 10.87 -6.49
C TRP A 129 14.97 11.14 -7.51
N SER A 130 16.03 11.82 -7.08
CA SER A 130 17.21 12.13 -7.87
C SER A 130 18.11 10.88 -8.01
N SER A 131 17.71 9.98 -8.90
CA SER A 131 18.41 8.72 -9.13
C SER A 131 19.67 8.90 -9.96
N LYS A 132 20.70 8.10 -9.68
CA LYS A 132 21.89 7.93 -10.51
C LYS A 132 21.82 6.69 -11.41
N VAL A 133 20.75 5.90 -11.26
CA VAL A 133 20.58 4.63 -12.00
C VAL A 133 19.80 4.85 -13.30
N SER A 134 18.87 5.81 -13.33
CA SER A 134 18.04 6.11 -14.50
C SER A 134 17.86 7.61 -14.68
N ASP A 135 17.93 8.07 -15.92
CA ASP A 135 17.65 9.48 -16.27
C ASP A 135 16.14 9.81 -16.31
N TYR A 136 15.27 8.80 -16.21
CA TYR A 136 13.82 9.01 -16.18
C TYR A 136 13.36 9.29 -14.75
N ASN A 137 13.78 10.45 -14.22
CA ASN A 137 13.56 10.82 -12.84
C ASN A 137 13.24 12.30 -12.65
N ILE A 138 12.87 12.68 -11.43
CA ILE A 138 12.44 14.02 -11.05
C ILE A 138 13.49 15.11 -11.31
N SER A 139 14.79 14.80 -11.26
CA SER A 139 15.85 15.78 -11.51
C SER A 139 15.93 16.24 -12.96
N GLN A 140 15.32 15.49 -13.89
CA GLN A 140 15.22 15.80 -15.31
C GLN A 140 13.95 16.58 -15.68
N THR A 141 13.11 16.90 -14.70
CA THR A 141 11.92 17.74 -14.86
C THR A 141 12.27 19.22 -14.66
N PRO A 142 11.41 20.17 -15.06
CA PRO A 142 11.58 21.57 -14.68
C PRO A 142 11.60 21.81 -13.17
N PHE A 143 10.96 20.95 -12.39
CA PHE A 143 10.86 21.03 -10.93
C PHE A 143 12.19 20.74 -10.22
N LYS A 144 12.93 19.71 -10.62
CA LYS A 144 14.28 19.33 -10.16
C LYS A 144 14.47 19.06 -8.65
N ARG A 145 13.41 19.13 -7.83
CA ARG A 145 13.50 18.85 -6.40
C ARG A 145 13.27 17.35 -6.13
N ASP A 146 14.01 16.80 -5.17
CA ASP A 146 13.89 15.39 -4.76
C ASP A 146 12.71 15.19 -3.81
N VAL A 147 11.59 14.70 -4.35
CA VAL A 147 10.35 14.50 -3.59
C VAL A 147 10.53 13.49 -2.47
N CYS A 148 11.22 12.38 -2.72
CA CYS A 148 11.48 11.37 -1.70
C CYS A 148 12.36 11.92 -0.57
N GLY A 149 13.40 12.71 -0.93
CA GLY A 149 14.27 13.36 0.03
C GLY A 149 13.53 14.35 0.94
N GLU A 150 12.73 15.23 0.36
CA GLU A 150 11.99 16.24 1.12
C GLU A 150 10.90 15.60 2.00
N LEU A 151 10.17 14.62 1.46
CA LEU A 151 9.10 13.94 2.22
C LEU A 151 9.67 13.12 3.38
N SER A 152 10.76 12.37 3.16
CA SER A 152 11.38 11.58 4.23
C SER A 152 11.95 12.47 5.34
N ALA A 153 12.65 13.54 5.00
CA ALA A 153 13.18 14.48 5.98
C ALA A 153 12.07 15.11 6.83
N THR A 154 10.97 15.49 6.20
CA THR A 154 9.81 16.06 6.91
C THR A 154 9.10 15.01 7.78
N ALA A 155 8.92 13.79 7.27
CA ALA A 155 8.31 12.71 8.02
C ALA A 155 9.13 12.38 9.29
N HIS A 156 10.46 12.29 9.18
CA HIS A 156 11.35 12.07 10.32
C HIS A 156 11.26 13.19 11.36
N LYS A 157 11.28 14.46 10.92
CA LYS A 157 11.13 15.63 11.80
C LYS A 157 9.82 15.61 12.58
N ALA A 158 8.75 15.06 11.97
CA ALA A 158 7.41 14.99 12.55
C ALA A 158 7.14 13.67 13.30
N ASP A 159 8.12 12.76 13.41
CA ASP A 159 7.96 11.38 13.92
C ASP A 159 6.82 10.61 13.21
N MET A 160 6.66 10.86 11.91
CA MET A 160 5.75 10.15 11.02
C MET A 160 6.48 8.98 10.39
N LYS A 161 5.91 7.78 10.46
CA LYS A 161 6.46 6.62 9.77
C LYS A 161 6.35 6.80 8.25
N ILE A 162 7.43 6.49 7.53
CA ILE A 162 7.51 6.67 6.08
C ILE A 162 7.85 5.37 5.37
N GLY A 163 7.21 5.13 4.24
CA GLY A 163 7.47 4.00 3.36
C GLY A 163 7.44 4.39 1.90
N TRP A 164 8.04 3.54 1.09
CA TRP A 164 8.02 3.65 -0.36
C TRP A 164 7.19 2.53 -0.98
N TYR A 165 6.27 2.91 -1.88
CA TYR A 165 5.79 1.98 -2.88
C TYR A 165 6.82 1.95 -4.01
N PHE A 166 7.18 0.76 -4.43
CA PHE A 166 8.10 0.52 -5.51
C PHE A 166 7.58 -0.62 -6.40
N SER A 167 7.30 -0.31 -7.66
CA SER A 167 7.00 -1.34 -8.64
C SER A 167 8.28 -1.96 -9.16
N PRO A 168 8.50 -3.29 -8.97
CA PRO A 168 9.51 -4.05 -9.68
C PRO A 168 9.23 -4.15 -11.19
N MET A 169 8.03 -3.86 -11.65
CA MET A 169 7.73 -3.73 -13.08
C MET A 169 8.26 -2.39 -13.61
N ASP A 170 8.70 -2.40 -14.86
CA ASP A 170 9.05 -1.21 -15.61
C ASP A 170 8.67 -1.41 -17.09
N TRP A 171 7.57 -0.79 -17.48
CA TRP A 171 7.05 -0.94 -18.86
C TRP A 171 7.82 -0.14 -19.90
N ARG A 172 8.71 0.74 -19.44
CA ARG A 172 9.56 1.56 -20.28
C ARG A 172 10.94 0.93 -20.49
N ASP A 173 11.43 0.11 -19.56
CA ASP A 173 12.76 -0.48 -19.64
C ASP A 173 12.83 -1.52 -20.78
N PRO A 174 13.76 -1.40 -21.75
CA PRO A 174 13.84 -2.29 -22.90
C PRO A 174 14.32 -3.71 -22.54
N ASP A 175 14.95 -3.89 -21.40
CA ASP A 175 15.46 -5.19 -20.94
C ASP A 175 14.43 -5.94 -20.09
N PHE A 176 13.36 -5.25 -19.61
CA PHE A 176 12.33 -5.85 -18.78
C PHE A 176 11.59 -6.98 -19.48
N ARG A 177 11.55 -8.17 -18.87
CA ARG A 177 10.91 -9.41 -19.39
C ARG A 177 11.47 -9.88 -20.75
N THR A 178 12.72 -9.58 -21.03
CA THR A 178 13.45 -10.10 -22.20
C THR A 178 14.55 -11.08 -21.78
N GLU A 179 15.35 -11.58 -22.71
CA GLU A 179 16.56 -12.36 -22.42
C GLU A 179 17.61 -11.58 -21.64
N ARG A 180 17.52 -10.25 -21.61
CA ARG A 180 18.37 -9.35 -20.85
C ARG A 180 17.78 -8.97 -19.48
N ASN A 181 16.72 -9.63 -19.03
CA ASN A 181 16.03 -9.31 -17.78
C ASN A 181 16.97 -9.28 -16.55
N ALA A 182 18.05 -10.04 -16.57
CA ALA A 182 19.05 -10.00 -15.48
C ALA A 182 19.69 -8.60 -15.33
N ARG A 183 19.89 -7.86 -16.43
CA ARG A 183 20.40 -6.46 -16.40
C ARG A 183 19.36 -5.52 -15.82
N TYR A 184 18.11 -5.71 -16.21
CA TYR A 184 17.00 -4.98 -15.61
C TYR A 184 16.92 -5.20 -14.09
N VAL A 185 17.00 -6.46 -13.63
CA VAL A 185 16.96 -6.80 -12.20
C VAL A 185 18.08 -6.13 -11.43
N ALA A 186 19.31 -6.12 -11.97
CA ALA A 186 20.45 -5.42 -11.36
C ALA A 186 20.19 -3.91 -11.22
N SER A 187 19.61 -3.28 -12.27
CA SER A 187 19.20 -1.87 -12.25
C SER A 187 18.10 -1.61 -11.22
N MET A 188 17.07 -2.46 -11.19
CA MET A 188 15.98 -2.40 -10.21
C MET A 188 16.49 -2.50 -8.76
N GLN A 189 17.40 -3.45 -8.49
CA GLN A 189 18.00 -3.60 -7.16
C GLN A 189 18.89 -2.40 -6.79
N ALA A 190 19.57 -1.78 -7.76
CA ALA A 190 20.31 -0.54 -7.54
C ALA A 190 19.39 0.63 -7.18
N GLN A 191 18.20 0.75 -7.82
CA GLN A 191 17.16 1.72 -7.46
C GLN A 191 16.65 1.49 -6.03
N VAL A 192 16.37 0.24 -5.65
CA VAL A 192 15.97 -0.11 -4.27
C VAL A 192 17.07 0.27 -3.27
N ARG A 193 18.33 0.05 -3.63
CA ARG A 193 19.49 0.46 -2.79
C ARG A 193 19.50 1.97 -2.59
N GLU A 194 19.31 2.79 -3.63
CA GLU A 194 19.22 4.24 -3.49
C GLU A 194 18.13 4.65 -2.50
N LEU A 195 16.91 4.12 -2.66
CA LEU A 195 15.77 4.45 -1.79
C LEU A 195 15.97 4.05 -0.32
N LEU A 196 16.72 2.98 -0.05
CA LEU A 196 16.94 2.49 1.30
C LEU A 196 18.24 2.96 1.94
N SER A 197 19.10 3.66 1.18
CA SER A 197 20.38 4.16 1.71
C SER A 197 20.44 5.70 1.82
N ASN A 198 19.67 6.44 0.98
CA ASN A 198 19.87 7.88 0.87
C ASN A 198 18.89 8.71 1.72
N TYR A 199 17.83 8.11 2.26
CA TYR A 199 16.69 8.82 2.88
C TYR A 199 16.50 8.50 4.36
N GLY A 200 17.55 8.03 5.03
CA GLY A 200 17.52 7.67 6.44
C GLY A 200 16.71 6.40 6.70
N ARG A 201 16.04 6.34 7.85
CA ARG A 201 15.23 5.18 8.21
C ARG A 201 13.94 5.14 7.39
N ILE A 202 13.72 4.01 6.72
CA ILE A 202 12.48 3.71 6.02
C ILE A 202 11.75 2.59 6.78
N ASP A 203 10.51 2.86 7.17
CA ASP A 203 9.76 1.95 8.04
C ASP A 203 9.02 0.86 7.26
N LEU A 204 8.70 1.10 5.96
CA LEU A 204 7.89 0.21 5.14
C LEU A 204 8.32 0.25 3.67
N LEU A 205 8.44 -0.93 3.03
CA LEU A 205 8.59 -1.07 1.59
C LEU A 205 7.40 -1.85 1.01
N TRP A 206 6.67 -1.20 0.13
CA TRP A 206 5.48 -1.73 -0.49
C TRP A 206 5.77 -2.08 -1.95
N PHE A 207 6.09 -3.34 -2.22
CA PHE A 207 6.27 -3.83 -3.58
C PHE A 207 4.93 -3.99 -4.28
N ASP A 208 4.93 -3.78 -5.61
CA ASP A 208 3.77 -4.08 -6.44
C ASP A 208 4.22 -4.66 -7.78
N THR A 209 3.92 -5.94 -8.00
CA THR A 209 4.43 -6.66 -9.14
C THR A 209 3.47 -7.74 -9.66
N ASP A 210 3.81 -8.21 -10.86
CA ASP A 210 3.19 -9.31 -11.59
C ASP A 210 4.31 -10.14 -12.23
N GLY A 211 4.14 -11.46 -12.34
CA GLY A 211 5.04 -12.32 -13.10
C GLY A 211 5.89 -13.31 -12.32
N GLY A 212 5.73 -13.35 -11.01
CA GLY A 212 6.34 -14.38 -10.16
C GLY A 212 7.76 -14.10 -9.66
N PRO A 213 8.18 -14.84 -8.63
CA PRO A 213 9.40 -14.57 -7.84
C PRO A 213 10.70 -14.56 -8.64
N ALA A 214 10.86 -15.53 -9.56
CA ALA A 214 12.10 -15.69 -10.34
C ALA A 214 12.37 -14.50 -11.27
N LEU A 215 11.32 -13.76 -11.69
CA LEU A 215 11.46 -12.64 -12.62
C LEU A 215 12.26 -11.46 -12.01
N TYR A 216 12.25 -11.34 -10.70
CA TYR A 216 12.81 -10.20 -9.97
C TYR A 216 13.93 -10.59 -9.00
N ASP A 217 14.48 -11.79 -9.15
CA ASP A 217 15.44 -12.34 -8.17
C ASP A 217 15.01 -12.06 -6.73
N GLN A 218 13.82 -12.56 -6.40
CA GLN A 218 13.11 -12.28 -5.17
C GLN A 218 13.99 -12.49 -3.92
N ALA A 219 14.70 -13.62 -3.85
CA ALA A 219 15.51 -13.97 -2.69
C ALA A 219 16.60 -12.92 -2.42
N GLU A 220 17.33 -12.52 -3.46
CA GLU A 220 18.37 -11.51 -3.35
C GLU A 220 17.78 -10.12 -3.08
N THR A 221 16.64 -9.80 -3.70
CA THR A 221 15.95 -8.53 -3.45
C THR A 221 15.52 -8.39 -1.99
N TYR A 222 14.94 -9.44 -1.38
CA TYR A 222 14.62 -9.42 0.06
C TYR A 222 15.89 -9.36 0.93
N ARG A 223 16.93 -10.11 0.58
CA ARG A 223 18.20 -10.07 1.29
C ARG A 223 18.80 -8.66 1.27
N LEU A 224 18.80 -8.01 0.13
CA LEU A 224 19.24 -6.61 -0.02
C LEU A 224 18.46 -5.68 0.92
N VAL A 225 17.12 -5.73 0.88
CA VAL A 225 16.26 -4.88 1.69
C VAL A 225 16.54 -5.10 3.18
N ARG A 226 16.59 -6.35 3.65
CA ARG A 226 16.84 -6.69 5.06
C ARG A 226 18.24 -6.32 5.53
N THR A 227 19.24 -6.37 4.65
CA THR A 227 20.61 -5.94 4.95
C THR A 227 20.68 -4.42 5.14
N LEU A 228 20.00 -3.65 4.29
CA LEU A 228 20.01 -2.19 4.35
C LEU A 228 19.16 -1.64 5.49
N GLN A 229 17.99 -2.22 5.71
CA GLN A 229 16.99 -1.76 6.69
C GLN A 229 16.42 -2.97 7.47
N PRO A 230 17.08 -3.47 8.52
CA PRO A 230 16.66 -4.68 9.25
C PRO A 230 15.26 -4.59 9.87
N GLN A 231 14.83 -3.38 10.24
CA GLN A 231 13.53 -3.11 10.88
C GLN A 231 12.37 -2.87 9.90
N ILE A 232 12.66 -2.75 8.60
CA ILE A 232 11.65 -2.43 7.60
C ILE A 232 10.61 -3.55 7.51
N ILE A 233 9.33 -3.19 7.36
CA ILE A 233 8.29 -4.16 7.03
C ILE A 233 8.06 -4.19 5.52
N ILE A 234 7.70 -5.36 4.98
CA ILE A 234 7.55 -5.59 3.55
C ILE A 234 6.25 -6.32 3.30
N ASN A 235 5.47 -5.85 2.33
CA ASN A 235 4.24 -6.53 1.92
C ASN A 235 4.52 -7.82 1.12
N ASN A 236 3.47 -8.59 0.84
CA ASN A 236 3.58 -9.91 0.19
C ASN A 236 3.60 -9.85 -1.35
N ARG A 237 3.56 -8.70 -1.99
CA ARG A 237 3.35 -8.64 -3.44
C ARG A 237 4.54 -9.08 -4.28
N LEU A 238 5.75 -9.05 -3.74
CA LEU A 238 6.93 -9.62 -4.41
C LEU A 238 6.88 -11.16 -4.45
N ASP A 239 6.11 -11.79 -3.54
CA ASP A 239 5.91 -13.24 -3.45
C ASP A 239 4.81 -13.73 -4.42
N MET A 240 4.01 -12.83 -4.98
CA MET A 240 2.81 -13.18 -5.72
C MET A 240 3.09 -13.38 -7.21
N GLY A 241 2.68 -14.51 -7.74
CA GLY A 241 2.85 -14.84 -9.17
C GLY A 241 1.89 -14.10 -10.12
N SER A 242 0.86 -13.41 -9.59
CA SER A 242 -0.16 -12.75 -10.40
C SER A 242 -0.90 -11.66 -9.64
N ILE A 243 -1.15 -10.52 -10.30
CA ILE A 243 -2.02 -9.44 -9.81
C ILE A 243 -3.44 -9.92 -9.46
N HIS A 244 -3.91 -11.01 -10.02
CA HIS A 244 -5.22 -11.58 -9.72
C HIS A 244 -5.30 -12.20 -8.32
N ASN A 245 -4.16 -12.39 -7.64
CA ASN A 245 -4.07 -12.98 -6.31
C ASN A 245 -3.94 -11.95 -5.18
N TYR A 246 -4.10 -10.64 -5.43
CA TYR A 246 -3.97 -9.59 -4.39
C TYR A 246 -4.87 -9.82 -3.16
N ASN A 247 -5.98 -10.53 -3.34
CA ASN A 247 -6.86 -10.90 -2.24
C ASN A 247 -6.45 -12.19 -1.52
N ALA A 248 -5.44 -12.92 -2.03
CA ALA A 248 -4.86 -14.06 -1.35
C ALA A 248 -4.03 -13.57 -0.16
N ARG A 249 -4.30 -14.12 1.02
CA ARG A 249 -3.58 -13.79 2.25
C ARG A 249 -2.39 -14.71 2.46
N ILE A 250 -1.67 -15.01 1.39
CA ILE A 250 -0.45 -15.80 1.44
C ILE A 250 0.65 -14.87 1.89
N ILE A 251 1.27 -15.16 3.00
CA ILE A 251 2.46 -14.47 3.50
C ILE A 251 3.56 -15.51 3.51
N GLU A 252 4.43 -15.42 2.54
CA GLU A 252 5.61 -16.26 2.44
C GLU A 252 6.64 -15.88 3.52
N GLN A 253 7.74 -16.62 3.59
CA GLN A 253 8.73 -16.51 4.64
C GLN A 253 9.32 -15.10 4.77
N ASN A 254 9.44 -14.37 3.67
CA ASN A 254 10.14 -13.08 3.61
C ASN A 254 9.24 -11.86 3.80
N ALA A 255 7.94 -11.98 3.48
CA ALA A 255 6.96 -10.90 3.64
C ALA A 255 6.43 -10.81 5.06
N ASP A 256 5.94 -9.64 5.43
CA ASP A 256 5.41 -9.36 6.77
C ASP A 256 3.88 -9.32 6.80
N TYR A 257 3.21 -8.87 5.74
CA TYR A 257 1.76 -8.72 5.68
C TYR A 257 1.18 -8.82 4.27
N ALA A 258 -0.10 -9.18 4.17
CA ALA A 258 -0.84 -9.27 2.92
C ALA A 258 -1.57 -7.95 2.59
N THR A 259 -1.84 -7.70 1.31
CA THR A 259 -2.41 -6.44 0.82
C THR A 259 -3.64 -6.64 -0.07
N PRO A 260 -4.83 -6.95 0.50
CA PRO A 260 -6.09 -6.90 -0.24
C PRO A 260 -6.30 -5.52 -0.87
N GLU A 261 -6.72 -5.48 -2.13
CA GLU A 261 -6.87 -4.25 -2.88
C GLU A 261 -8.34 -3.97 -3.21
N GLN A 262 -8.80 -2.74 -2.92
CA GLN A 262 -10.17 -2.27 -3.16
C GLN A 262 -11.26 -3.17 -2.53
N VAL A 263 -10.88 -4.01 -1.59
CA VAL A 263 -11.76 -4.88 -0.81
C VAL A 263 -11.29 -4.94 0.64
N ILE A 264 -12.21 -5.09 1.59
CA ILE A 264 -11.86 -5.28 2.99
C ILE A 264 -11.40 -6.73 3.18
N GLY A 265 -10.22 -6.91 3.76
CA GLY A 265 -9.54 -8.21 3.85
C GLY A 265 -10.26 -9.28 4.68
N GLY A 266 -11.28 -8.95 5.46
CA GLY A 266 -12.01 -9.86 6.34
C GLY A 266 -11.25 -10.20 7.62
N PHE A 267 -11.83 -11.00 8.49
CA PHE A 267 -11.30 -11.26 9.83
C PHE A 267 -10.13 -12.25 9.83
N ASP A 268 -8.96 -11.82 10.30
CA ASP A 268 -7.78 -12.70 10.50
C ASP A 268 -6.83 -12.15 11.58
N ARG A 269 -6.81 -12.76 12.77
CA ARG A 269 -5.94 -12.38 13.89
C ARG A 269 -4.51 -12.93 13.78
N THR A 270 -4.27 -13.87 12.88
CA THR A 270 -3.00 -14.59 12.77
C THR A 270 -2.11 -14.00 11.69
N ARG A 271 -2.66 -13.73 10.52
CA ARG A 271 -1.95 -13.19 9.37
C ARG A 271 -2.21 -11.68 9.24
N PRO A 272 -1.19 -10.83 9.41
CA PRO A 272 -1.35 -9.39 9.24
C PRO A 272 -1.79 -9.05 7.82
N TRP A 273 -2.68 -8.05 7.67
CA TRP A 273 -3.12 -7.59 6.37
C TRP A 273 -3.49 -6.11 6.40
N GLU A 274 -3.38 -5.47 5.25
CA GLU A 274 -3.66 -4.06 5.04
C GLU A 274 -4.49 -3.89 3.77
N THR A 275 -5.70 -3.39 3.88
CA THR A 275 -6.46 -3.00 2.70
C THR A 275 -5.90 -1.69 2.15
N CYS A 276 -5.46 -1.69 0.89
CA CYS A 276 -5.24 -0.45 0.15
C CYS A 276 -6.50 -0.08 -0.64
N MET A 277 -6.93 1.18 -0.51
CA MET A 277 -8.18 1.66 -1.09
C MET A 277 -8.09 3.12 -1.50
N THR A 278 -8.69 3.47 -2.63
CA THR A 278 -8.75 4.86 -3.09
C THR A 278 -9.78 5.68 -2.33
N LEU A 279 -9.45 6.93 -2.03
CA LEU A 279 -10.44 7.90 -1.54
C LEU A 279 -11.39 8.34 -2.68
N GLY A 280 -10.84 8.51 -3.88
CA GLY A 280 -11.58 8.76 -5.13
C GLY A 280 -11.94 7.49 -5.90
N THR A 281 -12.05 7.60 -7.22
CA THR A 281 -12.41 6.50 -8.13
C THR A 281 -11.23 5.87 -8.85
N GLN A 282 -10.03 6.49 -8.77
CA GLN A 282 -8.77 5.98 -9.30
C GLN A 282 -7.60 6.27 -8.35
N TRP A 283 -6.42 5.72 -8.62
CA TRP A 283 -5.23 5.89 -7.77
C TRP A 283 -4.61 7.28 -7.91
N ALA A 284 -4.30 7.71 -9.13
CA ALA A 284 -3.79 9.05 -9.40
C ALA A 284 -4.91 10.09 -9.35
N TRP A 285 -4.52 11.36 -9.32
CA TRP A 285 -5.49 12.46 -9.34
C TRP A 285 -6.34 12.48 -10.61
N LYS A 286 -7.61 12.80 -10.44
CA LYS A 286 -8.60 12.98 -11.49
C LYS A 286 -9.41 14.24 -11.23
N PRO A 287 -9.53 15.16 -12.21
CA PRO A 287 -10.38 16.33 -12.05
C PRO A 287 -11.84 15.92 -11.86
N ASN A 288 -12.54 16.61 -10.96
CA ASN A 288 -13.94 16.35 -10.65
C ASN A 288 -14.28 14.91 -10.23
N ASP A 289 -13.33 14.24 -9.57
CA ASP A 289 -13.52 12.87 -9.09
C ASP A 289 -14.63 12.79 -8.02
N THR A 290 -15.23 11.60 -7.90
CA THR A 290 -16.19 11.29 -6.84
C THR A 290 -15.46 10.82 -5.59
N ILE A 291 -15.47 11.64 -4.55
CA ILE A 291 -14.81 11.35 -3.28
C ILE A 291 -15.79 10.58 -2.36
N LYS A 292 -15.33 9.50 -1.74
CA LYS A 292 -16.09 8.73 -0.75
C LYS A 292 -16.63 9.63 0.36
N SER A 293 -17.85 9.38 0.82
CA SER A 293 -18.44 10.10 1.95
C SER A 293 -17.69 9.79 3.25
N LEU A 294 -17.82 10.64 4.28
CA LEU A 294 -17.23 10.39 5.60
C LEU A 294 -17.73 9.04 6.15
N LYS A 295 -19.04 8.76 6.03
CA LYS A 295 -19.61 7.47 6.45
C LYS A 295 -18.94 6.29 5.78
N GLN A 296 -18.73 6.33 4.46
CA GLN A 296 -18.02 5.27 3.73
C GLN A 296 -16.59 5.11 4.20
N CYS A 297 -15.87 6.21 4.45
CA CYS A 297 -14.48 6.16 4.91
C CYS A 297 -14.36 5.56 6.32
N ILE A 298 -15.25 5.95 7.25
CA ILE A 298 -15.27 5.41 8.61
C ILE A 298 -15.74 3.95 8.60
N ASP A 299 -16.75 3.58 7.81
CA ASP A 299 -17.19 2.18 7.66
C ASP A 299 -16.02 1.28 7.22
N ILE A 300 -15.23 1.71 6.23
CA ILE A 300 -14.06 0.98 5.76
C ILE A 300 -13.00 0.85 6.86
N LEU A 301 -12.66 1.94 7.55
CA LEU A 301 -11.65 1.95 8.61
C LEU A 301 -12.05 1.03 9.77
N VAL A 302 -13.29 1.15 10.24
CA VAL A 302 -13.85 0.34 11.32
C VAL A 302 -13.84 -1.15 10.97
N ARG A 303 -14.25 -1.49 9.74
CA ARG A 303 -14.24 -2.89 9.29
C ARG A 303 -12.84 -3.46 9.11
N CYS A 304 -11.88 -2.63 8.69
CA CYS A 304 -10.48 -3.04 8.66
C CYS A 304 -9.97 -3.33 10.08
N ALA A 305 -10.15 -2.40 11.01
CA ALA A 305 -9.71 -2.58 12.39
C ALA A 305 -10.40 -3.76 13.08
N GLY A 306 -11.73 -3.88 12.92
CA GLY A 306 -12.52 -5.01 13.44
C GLY A 306 -12.18 -6.36 12.79
N GLY A 307 -11.65 -6.35 11.58
CA GLY A 307 -11.08 -7.52 10.90
C GLY A 307 -9.66 -7.87 11.34
N ASP A 308 -9.06 -7.10 12.26
CA ASP A 308 -7.67 -7.13 12.71
C ASP A 308 -6.65 -6.72 11.65
N GLY A 309 -7.05 -5.89 10.69
CA GLY A 309 -6.21 -5.34 9.63
C GLY A 309 -6.02 -3.83 9.73
N ASN A 310 -5.22 -3.30 8.80
CA ASN A 310 -4.98 -1.87 8.62
C ASN A 310 -5.72 -1.35 7.38
N LEU A 311 -5.92 -0.04 7.34
CA LEU A 311 -6.36 0.70 6.15
C LEU A 311 -5.22 1.61 5.68
N LEU A 312 -4.83 1.47 4.42
CA LEU A 312 -3.97 2.38 3.68
C LEU A 312 -4.83 3.12 2.65
N LEU A 313 -5.25 4.35 2.99
CA LEU A 313 -6.19 5.13 2.19
C LEU A 313 -5.45 6.06 1.23
N ASN A 314 -5.72 5.91 -0.06
CA ASN A 314 -4.99 6.60 -1.13
C ASN A 314 -5.57 7.98 -1.46
N VAL A 315 -4.66 8.91 -1.64
CA VAL A 315 -4.88 10.22 -2.25
C VAL A 315 -4.06 10.35 -3.54
N GLY A 316 -4.55 11.16 -4.49
CA GLY A 316 -3.83 11.54 -5.70
C GLY A 316 -3.55 13.04 -5.68
N PRO A 317 -2.29 13.50 -5.51
CA PRO A 317 -1.95 14.91 -5.62
C PRO A 317 -2.15 15.45 -7.04
N MET A 318 -2.52 16.73 -7.13
CA MET A 318 -2.69 17.49 -8.36
C MET A 318 -1.36 17.70 -9.10
N PRO A 319 -1.36 18.10 -10.39
CA PRO A 319 -0.14 18.40 -11.12
C PRO A 319 0.66 19.56 -10.51
N THR A 320 0.04 20.40 -9.69
CA THR A 320 0.69 21.47 -8.94
C THR A 320 1.49 20.97 -7.73
N GLY A 321 1.26 19.76 -7.26
CA GLY A 321 1.89 19.15 -6.08
C GLY A 321 1.05 19.17 -4.80
N GLU A 322 -0.08 19.87 -4.80
CA GLU A 322 -1.01 19.91 -3.67
C GLU A 322 -1.92 18.67 -3.67
N ILE A 323 -2.27 18.16 -2.49
CA ILE A 323 -3.39 17.23 -2.36
C ILE A 323 -4.69 18.01 -2.60
N GLU A 324 -5.60 17.47 -3.41
CA GLU A 324 -6.83 18.15 -3.80
C GLU A 324 -7.66 18.59 -2.59
N PRO A 325 -8.17 19.84 -2.55
CA PRO A 325 -8.87 20.39 -1.38
C PRO A 325 -10.04 19.54 -0.88
N ARG A 326 -10.82 18.89 -1.79
CA ARG A 326 -11.93 18.00 -1.40
C ARG A 326 -11.44 16.73 -0.73
N GLN A 327 -10.28 16.20 -1.13
CA GLN A 327 -9.63 15.07 -0.46
C GLN A 327 -9.13 15.51 0.92
N VAL A 328 -8.47 16.66 1.02
CA VAL A 328 -8.01 17.23 2.29
C VAL A 328 -9.16 17.44 3.27
N GLN A 329 -10.30 17.97 2.80
CA GLN A 329 -11.50 18.16 3.63
C GLN A 329 -12.00 16.83 4.18
N ARG A 330 -12.12 15.78 3.32
CA ARG A 330 -12.54 14.45 3.75
C ARG A 330 -11.61 13.85 4.80
N LEU A 331 -10.31 13.98 4.61
CA LEU A 331 -9.30 13.52 5.55
C LEU A 331 -9.40 14.25 6.91
N LYS A 332 -9.61 15.58 6.90
CA LYS A 332 -9.84 16.35 8.13
C LYS A 332 -11.09 15.89 8.89
N GLU A 333 -12.18 15.59 8.18
CA GLU A 333 -13.41 15.06 8.78
C GLU A 333 -13.16 13.69 9.44
N MET A 334 -12.39 12.80 8.80
CA MET A 334 -11.97 11.54 9.41
C MET A 334 -11.14 11.79 10.68
N GLY A 335 -10.20 12.74 10.61
CA GLY A 335 -9.37 13.12 11.76
C GLY A 335 -10.19 13.67 12.94
N GLN A 336 -11.23 14.46 12.67
CA GLN A 336 -12.15 14.96 13.72
C GLN A 336 -12.90 13.81 14.39
N TRP A 337 -13.33 12.79 13.63
CA TRP A 337 -13.95 11.59 14.20
C TRP A 337 -12.93 10.80 15.03
N LEU A 338 -11.72 10.59 14.52
CA LEU A 338 -10.64 9.88 15.22
C LEU A 338 -10.11 10.61 16.46
N ALA A 339 -10.17 11.95 16.50
CA ALA A 339 -9.83 12.72 17.69
C ALA A 339 -10.79 12.42 18.87
N LYS A 340 -12.04 12.05 18.56
CA LYS A 340 -13.05 11.70 19.57
C LYS A 340 -13.02 10.21 19.93
N TYR A 341 -12.86 9.35 18.92
CA TYR A 341 -13.11 7.91 19.04
C TYR A 341 -11.90 7.04 18.64
N GLY A 342 -10.73 7.63 18.42
CA GLY A 342 -9.54 6.91 17.96
C GLY A 342 -9.05 5.83 18.93
N GLU A 343 -9.39 5.89 20.23
CA GLU A 343 -9.11 4.83 21.19
C GLU A 343 -9.74 3.48 20.79
N THR A 344 -10.86 3.51 20.04
CA THR A 344 -11.58 2.34 19.56
C THR A 344 -10.93 1.72 18.30
N ILE A 345 -9.94 2.39 17.73
CA ILE A 345 -9.22 2.01 16.50
C ILE A 345 -7.74 1.71 16.80
N TYR A 346 -7.00 2.71 17.35
CA TYR A 346 -5.56 2.59 17.54
C TYR A 346 -5.20 1.64 18.68
N SER A 347 -4.15 0.85 18.46
CA SER A 347 -3.65 -0.13 19.44
C SER A 347 -4.73 -1.14 19.88
N THR A 348 -5.77 -1.34 19.06
CA THR A 348 -6.79 -2.36 19.29
C THR A 348 -6.47 -3.66 18.53
N ARG A 349 -7.16 -4.74 18.86
CA ARG A 349 -7.23 -5.98 18.09
C ARG A 349 -8.66 -6.17 17.58
N GLY A 350 -8.82 -6.90 16.47
CA GLY A 350 -10.14 -7.20 15.93
C GLY A 350 -10.93 -8.20 16.77
N GLY A 351 -12.25 -8.08 16.82
CA GLY A 351 -13.17 -8.97 17.52
C GLY A 351 -13.51 -8.53 18.94
N PRO A 352 -14.19 -9.39 19.74
CA PRO A 352 -14.40 -10.84 19.59
C PRO A 352 -15.37 -11.27 18.48
N TRP A 353 -16.28 -10.41 18.09
CA TRP A 353 -17.22 -10.68 16.99
C TRP A 353 -16.63 -10.28 15.65
N ARG A 354 -16.78 -11.15 14.65
CA ARG A 354 -16.37 -10.85 13.28
C ARG A 354 -17.21 -9.72 12.68
N PRO A 355 -16.64 -8.86 11.82
CA PRO A 355 -17.42 -7.89 11.08
C PRO A 355 -18.62 -8.53 10.37
N GLY A 356 -19.78 -7.87 10.45
CA GLY A 356 -21.04 -8.32 9.89
C GLY A 356 -21.86 -7.16 9.31
N PRO A 357 -23.11 -7.40 8.89
CA PRO A 357 -23.97 -6.33 8.36
C PRO A 357 -24.16 -5.17 9.34
N TRP A 358 -24.20 -5.46 10.64
CA TRP A 358 -24.38 -4.49 11.72
C TRP A 358 -23.17 -3.54 11.89
N GLY A 359 -21.95 -4.01 11.59
CA GLY A 359 -20.72 -3.26 11.81
C GLY A 359 -19.55 -4.19 12.15
N ALA A 360 -18.76 -3.80 13.14
CA ALA A 360 -17.59 -4.55 13.58
C ALA A 360 -17.31 -4.35 15.08
N ALA A 361 -16.43 -5.19 15.64
CA ALA A 361 -15.94 -5.04 17.00
C ALA A 361 -14.42 -4.98 17.01
N THR A 362 -13.88 -4.11 17.87
CA THR A 362 -12.48 -4.06 18.25
C THR A 362 -12.33 -4.29 19.74
N CYS A 363 -11.14 -4.63 20.21
CA CYS A 363 -10.92 -4.82 21.65
C CYS A 363 -9.53 -4.33 22.09
N LYS A 364 -9.46 -3.86 23.35
CA LYS A 364 -8.22 -3.41 24.00
C LYS A 364 -8.33 -3.62 25.51
N GLY A 365 -7.34 -4.26 26.13
CA GLY A 365 -7.44 -4.63 27.54
C GLY A 365 -8.67 -5.48 27.82
N ASN A 366 -9.51 -5.07 28.76
CA ASN A 366 -10.77 -5.72 29.10
C ASN A 366 -11.98 -5.16 28.31
N THR A 367 -11.80 -4.13 27.49
CA THR A 367 -12.88 -3.45 26.81
C THR A 367 -13.08 -3.98 25.38
N VAL A 368 -14.34 -4.25 25.02
CA VAL A 368 -14.81 -4.47 23.64
C VAL A 368 -15.51 -3.22 23.18
N TYR A 369 -15.10 -2.68 22.04
CA TYR A 369 -15.78 -1.58 21.36
C TYR A 369 -16.65 -2.13 20.24
N VAL A 370 -17.96 -1.93 20.34
CA VAL A 370 -18.96 -2.35 19.36
C VAL A 370 -19.31 -1.15 18.49
N HIS A 371 -18.91 -1.21 17.24
CA HIS A 371 -19.19 -0.19 16.22
C HIS A 371 -20.44 -0.59 15.45
N VAL A 372 -21.56 0.05 15.73
CA VAL A 372 -22.83 -0.21 15.04
C VAL A 372 -22.96 0.76 13.88
N LEU A 373 -22.51 0.33 12.72
CA LEU A 373 -22.50 1.10 11.46
C LEU A 373 -23.86 1.11 10.77
N GLN A 374 -24.66 0.08 11.05
CA GLN A 374 -26.03 -0.07 10.56
C GLN A 374 -26.86 -0.84 11.57
N TRP A 375 -28.05 -0.33 11.87
CA TRP A 375 -29.03 -0.99 12.72
C TRP A 375 -29.95 -1.84 11.86
N PRO A 376 -29.82 -3.19 11.86
CA PRO A 376 -30.68 -4.07 11.07
C PRO A 376 -32.10 -4.19 11.68
N ALA A 377 -32.20 -3.92 12.99
CA ALA A 377 -33.43 -3.89 13.79
C ALA A 377 -33.21 -2.99 15.00
N ASP A 378 -34.16 -2.88 15.91
CA ASP A 378 -34.03 -2.11 17.14
C ASP A 378 -32.99 -2.68 18.11
N THR A 379 -32.66 -3.96 17.97
CA THR A 379 -31.67 -4.69 18.74
C THR A 379 -30.72 -5.44 17.81
N ILE A 380 -29.42 -5.38 18.08
CA ILE A 380 -28.45 -6.29 17.46
C ILE A 380 -28.25 -7.50 18.39
N ALA A 381 -28.31 -8.69 17.81
CA ALA A 381 -28.05 -9.95 18.52
C ALA A 381 -26.68 -10.50 18.07
N LEU A 382 -25.78 -10.68 19.02
CA LEU A 382 -24.42 -11.15 18.83
C LEU A 382 -24.21 -12.47 19.55
N PRO A 383 -23.33 -13.37 19.10
CA PRO A 383 -22.99 -14.61 19.79
C PRO A 383 -22.52 -14.39 21.23
N ALA A 384 -22.71 -15.40 22.08
CA ALA A 384 -22.32 -15.36 23.48
C ALA A 384 -20.80 -15.15 23.64
N LEU A 385 -20.40 -14.37 24.64
CA LEU A 385 -19.02 -14.19 25.05
C LEU A 385 -18.64 -15.24 26.12
N ARG A 386 -17.36 -15.62 26.14
CA ARG A 386 -16.78 -16.44 27.22
C ARG A 386 -16.48 -15.64 28.48
N ARG A 387 -16.66 -14.31 28.44
CA ARG A 387 -16.42 -13.36 29.52
C ARG A 387 -17.72 -12.67 29.87
N LYS A 388 -17.85 -12.31 31.15
CA LYS A 388 -19.02 -11.58 31.65
C LYS A 388 -18.85 -10.08 31.36
N ILE A 389 -19.90 -9.46 30.84
CA ILE A 389 -20.00 -8.00 30.72
C ILE A 389 -20.33 -7.43 32.10
N VAL A 390 -19.45 -6.57 32.61
CA VAL A 390 -19.61 -5.97 33.96
C VAL A 390 -20.20 -4.57 33.90
N SER A 391 -19.97 -3.86 32.77
CA SER A 391 -20.58 -2.54 32.51
C SER A 391 -20.61 -2.22 31.04
N ASN A 392 -21.38 -1.18 30.64
CA ASN A 392 -21.40 -0.66 29.29
C ASN A 392 -21.53 0.87 29.31
N LYS A 393 -21.08 1.49 28.19
CA LYS A 393 -21.18 2.92 27.95
C LYS A 393 -21.35 3.21 26.45
N VAL A 394 -22.26 4.10 26.11
CA VAL A 394 -22.35 4.62 24.73
C VAL A 394 -21.41 5.82 24.59
N LEU A 395 -20.32 5.65 23.86
CA LEU A 395 -19.27 6.66 23.69
C LEU A 395 -19.75 7.84 22.84
N THR A 396 -20.75 7.60 21.99
CA THR A 396 -21.37 8.58 21.10
C THR A 396 -22.53 9.37 21.76
N GLY A 397 -22.78 9.11 23.04
CA GLY A 397 -23.87 9.73 23.81
C GLY A 397 -25.11 8.86 23.89
N GLY A 398 -25.96 9.14 24.87
CA GLY A 398 -27.14 8.34 25.16
C GLY A 398 -26.87 7.12 26.03
N THR A 399 -27.77 6.14 26.00
CA THR A 399 -27.72 4.91 26.82
C THR A 399 -27.90 3.67 25.97
N ALA A 400 -27.36 2.54 26.43
CA ALA A 400 -27.59 1.25 25.82
C ALA A 400 -28.22 0.27 26.84
N SER A 401 -29.15 -0.54 26.37
CA SER A 401 -29.56 -1.75 27.09
C SER A 401 -28.73 -2.91 26.55
N VAL A 402 -28.00 -3.57 27.43
CA VAL A 402 -27.15 -4.74 27.13
C VAL A 402 -27.62 -5.92 27.95
N LYS A 403 -28.05 -6.98 27.30
CA LYS A 403 -28.48 -8.23 27.92
C LYS A 403 -27.59 -9.36 27.49
N GLN A 404 -26.88 -9.96 28.42
CA GLN A 404 -26.04 -11.12 28.20
C GLN A 404 -26.72 -12.37 28.75
N THR A 405 -26.77 -13.42 27.93
CA THR A 405 -27.25 -14.76 28.29
C THR A 405 -26.30 -15.81 27.75
N ASP A 406 -26.52 -17.08 28.10
CA ASP A 406 -25.75 -18.19 27.51
C ASP A 406 -26.00 -18.32 25.99
N GLY A 407 -27.10 -17.80 25.47
CA GLY A 407 -27.43 -17.79 24.04
C GLY A 407 -26.79 -16.65 23.25
N GLY A 408 -26.35 -15.56 23.90
CA GLY A 408 -25.79 -14.41 23.19
C GLY A 408 -25.82 -13.11 23.98
N VAL A 409 -25.47 -12.04 23.26
CA VAL A 409 -25.48 -10.66 23.74
C VAL A 409 -26.43 -9.85 22.87
N GLU A 410 -27.46 -9.25 23.48
CA GLU A 410 -28.40 -8.33 22.84
C GLU A 410 -28.02 -6.90 23.23
N ILE A 411 -27.89 -6.01 22.23
CA ILE A 411 -27.57 -4.60 22.43
C ILE A 411 -28.62 -3.76 21.71
N SER A 412 -29.23 -2.84 22.44
CA SER A 412 -30.11 -1.81 21.87
C SER A 412 -29.73 -0.44 22.35
N VAL A 413 -29.87 0.56 21.47
CA VAL A 413 -29.72 1.99 21.75
C VAL A 413 -30.97 2.68 21.22
N PRO A 414 -31.63 3.58 21.99
CA PRO A 414 -32.79 4.33 21.52
C PRO A 414 -32.52 4.98 20.15
N ALA A 415 -33.51 4.98 19.26
CA ALA A 415 -33.34 5.51 17.90
C ALA A 415 -32.85 6.98 17.89
N ALA A 416 -33.25 7.77 18.87
CA ALA A 416 -32.83 9.16 19.04
C ALA A 416 -31.35 9.34 19.38
N ASP A 417 -30.71 8.31 19.97
CA ASP A 417 -29.31 8.32 20.37
C ASP A 417 -28.38 7.66 19.33
N ARG A 418 -28.95 7.06 18.27
CA ARG A 418 -28.20 6.41 17.19
C ARG A 418 -27.54 7.45 16.31
N GLN A 419 -26.27 7.23 16.01
CA GLN A 419 -25.52 8.13 15.13
C GLN A 419 -25.51 7.60 13.69
N GLU A 420 -25.60 8.49 12.72
CA GLU A 420 -25.59 8.13 11.30
C GLU A 420 -24.28 7.46 10.86
N ILE A 421 -23.13 7.94 11.37
CA ILE A 421 -21.85 7.42 10.97
C ILE A 421 -21.53 6.12 11.70
N ASP A 422 -21.57 6.12 13.03
CA ASP A 422 -21.21 4.99 13.89
C ASP A 422 -21.78 5.20 15.28
N THR A 423 -22.57 4.26 15.79
CA THR A 423 -22.99 4.24 17.19
C THR A 423 -22.06 3.35 17.98
N LEU A 424 -21.29 3.93 18.90
CA LEU A 424 -20.22 3.28 19.63
C LEU A 424 -20.64 2.84 21.03
N VAL A 425 -20.62 1.54 21.27
CA VAL A 425 -20.89 0.97 22.61
C VAL A 425 -19.65 0.27 23.12
N ALA A 426 -19.09 0.78 24.22
CA ALA A 426 -18.01 0.13 24.96
C ALA A 426 -18.60 -0.84 25.97
N LEU A 427 -18.09 -2.07 25.98
CA LEU A 427 -18.45 -3.15 26.94
C LEU A 427 -17.23 -3.50 27.75
N GLU A 428 -17.27 -3.28 29.07
CA GLU A 428 -16.22 -3.71 29.97
C GLU A 428 -16.47 -5.15 30.40
N LEU A 429 -15.43 -6.01 30.31
CA LEU A 429 -15.49 -7.41 30.64
C LEU A 429 -14.76 -7.71 31.95
N ASP A 430 -15.06 -8.84 32.56
CA ASP A 430 -14.41 -9.35 33.78
C ASP A 430 -12.98 -9.85 33.57
N GLY A 431 -12.42 -9.69 32.39
CA GLY A 431 -11.05 -10.06 32.03
C GLY A 431 -10.71 -9.73 30.57
N PRO A 432 -9.52 -10.17 30.08
CA PRO A 432 -9.03 -9.76 28.78
C PRO A 432 -10.02 -10.02 27.64
N ALA A 433 -10.38 -8.93 26.91
CA ALA A 433 -11.35 -8.98 25.82
C ALA A 433 -10.84 -9.78 24.61
N PHE A 434 -9.53 -9.86 24.41
CA PHE A 434 -8.92 -10.64 23.35
C PHE A 434 -9.22 -12.16 23.50
N ASP A 435 -9.36 -12.63 24.75
CA ASP A 435 -9.62 -14.04 25.08
C ASP A 435 -11.12 -14.37 25.17
N ALA A 436 -11.99 -13.37 24.97
CA ALA A 436 -13.45 -13.57 25.06
C ALA A 436 -14.03 -14.49 23.96
N GLY A 437 -13.20 -14.93 23.02
CA GLY A 437 -13.52 -15.84 21.92
C GLY A 437 -13.47 -15.19 20.55
N ILE A 438 -13.62 -16.00 19.50
CA ILE A 438 -13.82 -15.55 18.12
C ILE A 438 -15.14 -16.15 17.65
N PHE A 439 -16.14 -15.30 17.42
CA PHE A 439 -17.48 -15.76 17.07
C PHE A 439 -17.86 -15.25 15.69
N SER A 440 -18.34 -16.15 14.83
CA SER A 440 -19.06 -15.76 13.61
C SER A 440 -20.45 -15.32 14.02
N GLY A 441 -20.83 -14.08 13.70
CA GLY A 441 -22.20 -13.60 13.92
C GLY A 441 -23.21 -14.57 13.32
N GLY A 442 -24.23 -14.93 14.11
CA GLY A 442 -25.35 -15.74 13.67
C GLY A 442 -26.18 -14.97 12.66
N ALA A 443 -25.98 -15.23 11.42
CA ALA A 443 -26.79 -15.17 10.23
C ALA A 443 -25.85 -15.56 9.09
N SER A 444 -26.24 -16.54 8.29
CA SER A 444 -25.53 -17.07 7.14
C SER A 444 -24.61 -16.01 6.53
N ALA A 445 -23.29 -16.24 6.56
CA ALA A 445 -22.28 -15.38 5.99
C ALA A 445 -22.45 -15.36 4.46
N ALA A 446 -23.45 -14.63 3.98
CA ALA A 446 -23.45 -14.13 2.64
C ALA A 446 -22.20 -13.24 2.54
N ARG A 447 -21.23 -13.68 1.74
CA ARG A 447 -20.04 -12.90 1.40
C ARG A 447 -20.53 -11.55 0.88
N ALA A 448 -20.56 -10.55 1.75
CA ALA A 448 -20.78 -9.17 1.34
C ALA A 448 -19.53 -8.75 0.56
N ARG A 449 -19.58 -9.02 -0.75
CA ARG A 449 -18.68 -8.40 -1.72
C ARG A 449 -19.15 -6.95 -1.82
N PHE A 450 -18.58 -6.09 -1.03
CA PHE A 450 -18.65 -4.65 -1.26
C PHE A 450 -17.82 -4.38 -2.53
N ARG A 451 -18.43 -4.62 -3.69
CA ARG A 451 -17.92 -4.09 -4.95
C ARG A 451 -18.32 -2.62 -4.96
N SER A 452 -17.38 -1.73 -4.68
CA SER A 452 -17.47 -0.40 -5.25
C SER A 452 -17.53 -0.64 -6.77
N ARG A 453 -18.64 -0.33 -7.41
CA ARG A 453 -18.71 -0.30 -8.87
C ARG A 453 -17.77 0.81 -9.33
N CYS A 454 -16.52 0.48 -9.54
CA CYS A 454 -15.66 1.21 -10.45
C CYS A 454 -16.19 0.87 -11.84
N THR A 455 -17.11 1.69 -12.35
CA THR A 455 -17.54 1.62 -13.74
C THR A 455 -16.39 2.09 -14.60
N THR A 456 -15.47 1.20 -14.91
CA THR A 456 -14.71 1.32 -16.15
C THR A 456 -15.72 1.09 -17.27
N THR A 457 -16.18 2.15 -17.90
CA THR A 457 -16.87 2.09 -19.19
C THR A 457 -15.91 1.54 -20.25
N SER A 458 -15.76 0.24 -20.27
CA SER A 458 -15.29 -0.48 -21.46
C SER A 458 -16.50 -0.55 -22.40
N THR A 459 -16.53 0.31 -23.39
CA THR A 459 -17.40 0.17 -24.54
C THR A 459 -16.99 -1.10 -25.30
N ARG A 460 -17.57 -2.23 -24.94
CA ARG A 460 -17.60 -3.39 -25.82
C ARG A 460 -18.71 -3.14 -26.83
N SER A 461 -18.35 -2.88 -28.07
CA SER A 461 -19.22 -3.05 -29.23
C SER A 461 -19.57 -4.53 -29.35
N SER A 462 -20.77 -4.89 -28.93
CA SER A 462 -21.33 -6.22 -29.19
C SER A 462 -22.15 -6.14 -30.46
N THR A 463 -21.65 -6.75 -31.52
CA THR A 463 -22.48 -7.19 -32.64
C THR A 463 -23.26 -8.44 -32.24
N PRO A 464 -24.56 -8.54 -32.45
CA PRO A 464 -25.32 -9.73 -32.10
C PRO A 464 -25.16 -10.77 -33.24
N SER A 465 -24.58 -11.93 -32.91
CA SER A 465 -24.71 -13.12 -33.78
C SER A 465 -25.89 -13.95 -33.28
N SER A 466 -26.88 -14.06 -34.12
CA SER A 466 -27.99 -15.00 -33.99
C SER A 466 -27.49 -16.44 -34.18
N SER A 467 -27.75 -17.34 -33.25
CA SER A 467 -27.62 -18.79 -33.44
C SER A 467 -28.96 -19.45 -33.25
N ALA A 468 -29.50 -19.93 -34.34
CA ALA A 468 -30.55 -20.96 -34.34
C ALA A 468 -29.89 -22.33 -34.33
N ALA A 469 -30.35 -23.20 -33.44
CA ALA A 469 -29.96 -24.59 -33.33
C ALA A 469 -30.73 -25.46 -34.35
N THR A 470 -30.05 -26.35 -35.07
CA THR A 470 -30.65 -27.61 -35.55
C THR A 470 -29.57 -28.71 -35.61
N ASN A 471 -29.96 -29.87 -35.14
CA ASN A 471 -29.28 -31.16 -35.10
C ASN A 471 -29.06 -31.73 -36.52
N GLY A 472 -27.97 -32.52 -36.73
CA GLY A 472 -27.87 -33.43 -37.85
C GLY A 472 -26.48 -34.02 -38.09
N SER A 473 -26.37 -35.29 -37.95
CA SER A 473 -25.26 -36.24 -37.98
C SER A 473 -24.59 -36.43 -39.37
N LEU A 474 -23.37 -37.04 -39.33
CA LEU A 474 -22.67 -37.89 -40.29
C LEU A 474 -21.48 -37.30 -41.10
N SER A 475 -20.34 -37.92 -40.84
CA SER A 475 -19.09 -37.94 -41.67
C SER A 475 -19.26 -38.78 -42.98
N PRO A 476 -18.34 -38.87 -43.95
CA PRO A 476 -16.88 -38.83 -43.94
C PRO A 476 -16.15 -38.16 -45.14
N SER A 477 -14.82 -38.14 -45.07
CA SER A 477 -13.80 -37.68 -46.04
C SER A 477 -13.61 -38.54 -47.31
N PRO A 478 -12.53 -38.35 -48.16
CA PRO A 478 -12.01 -37.24 -48.96
C PRO A 478 -11.99 -37.61 -50.46
N PRO A 479 -11.24 -37.18 -51.50
CA PRO A 479 -9.89 -36.62 -51.61
C PRO A 479 -9.56 -35.65 -52.82
N ALA A 480 -8.30 -35.19 -52.87
CA ALA A 480 -7.43 -34.93 -54.04
C ALA A 480 -7.46 -33.61 -54.85
N THR A 481 -6.30 -32.98 -54.82
CA THR A 481 -5.63 -32.05 -55.77
C THR A 481 -5.66 -32.41 -57.26
N PRO A 482 -5.16 -31.63 -58.26
CA PRO A 482 -4.20 -30.52 -58.26
C PRO A 482 -4.40 -29.43 -59.35
N GLY A 483 -3.53 -28.38 -59.38
CA GLY A 483 -3.21 -27.75 -60.69
C GLY A 483 -3.06 -26.22 -60.70
N ALA A 484 -1.86 -25.73 -60.54
CA ALA A 484 -1.00 -24.91 -61.38
C ALA A 484 -1.43 -23.51 -61.90
N ALA A 485 -0.49 -22.62 -61.79
CA ALA A 485 -0.03 -21.56 -62.71
C ALA A 485 -0.31 -20.09 -62.37
N SER A 486 0.75 -19.41 -61.96
CA SER A 486 1.08 -18.00 -62.20
C SER A 486 0.99 -17.62 -63.71
N PRO A 487 1.06 -16.32 -64.16
CA PRO A 487 1.97 -15.29 -63.70
C PRO A 487 1.51 -13.82 -63.84
N ARG A 488 2.30 -12.92 -63.19
CA ARG A 488 2.70 -11.54 -63.57
C ARG A 488 1.64 -10.50 -63.96
N THR A 489 1.57 -9.44 -63.30
CA THR A 489 2.33 -8.17 -63.47
C THR A 489 2.32 -7.38 -62.15
#